data_28ee6fe7b5c54fef31f795cb1330277c
#
_entry.id   28ee6fe7b5c54fef31f795cb1330277c
#
_cell.length_a   1.000
_cell.length_b   1.000
_cell.length_c   1.000
_cell.angle_alpha   90.00
_cell.angle_beta   90.00
_cell.angle_gamma   90.00
#
_symmetry.space_group_name_H-M   'P 1'
#
loop_
_entity.id
_entity.type
_entity.pdbx_description
1 polymer ?
#
loop_
_entity_poly.entity_id
_entity_poly.type
_entity_poly.pdbx_seq_one_letter_code
_entity_poly.pdbx_strand_id
1 'polypeptide(L)'
;MGFITLRKHLPNCKIISNLATRKSNKIKIMQVHDSKPHYALLDGLRGVAALLVVWYHVFEGFQFAGNKPVIDFINHGYLAVDFFFILSGFVVGYAYDSRWGKTLTTGGFFRRRLIRLQPMVCMGALIGAVSFLLTGMERWDGTHATLALTLLAFVCGCLMLPALPGMPREVRGNGEMFPLNGPCWSLFFEYIGNIVYALIIRRLSTRLLSLLTVALCCALTWFAVTDQSGYGSIGVGWTVDSMNMLGGSLRMLCPFTAGVLLSRIFKPFQNVRGAFWISTAVLLAFFHVPYINSSYSLGDTIGTLSLNGVFESVCIIAIFPLIVWLAASGKTTDAASTRICRFLGDISYPLYIVHYPLMYAFYHWLIKTEQYTLQETWYAALAVVVSSIVLAWLCLKIYDEPVRKSLRQTLPAVCRRPE
;
A
#
# COMPACT_ATOMS: atom_id res chain seq x y z
N MET A 1 -8.48 62.89 62.72
CA MET A 1 -9.39 61.91 62.26
C MET A 1 -8.66 61.12 61.13
N GLY A 2 -8.05 60.00 61.49
CA GLY A 2 -7.26 59.20 60.57
C GLY A 2 -7.99 57.89 60.23
N PHE A 3 -8.05 57.56 58.97
CA PHE A 3 -8.49 56.28 58.52
C PHE A 3 -7.27 55.36 58.19
N ILE A 4 -7.11 54.35 59.01
CA ILE A 4 -6.11 53.26 58.78
C ILE A 4 -6.74 52.24 57.90
N THR A 5 -6.16 51.99 56.70
CA THR A 5 -6.56 50.96 55.81
C THR A 5 -5.65 49.72 55.99
N LEU A 6 -6.20 48.66 56.56
CA LEU A 6 -5.56 47.33 56.68
C LEU A 6 -5.59 46.62 55.36
N ARG A 7 -4.44 46.41 54.70
CA ARG A 7 -4.26 45.47 53.60
C ARG A 7 -3.96 44.07 54.16
N LYS A 8 -4.92 43.14 54.09
CA LYS A 8 -4.69 41.74 54.40
C LYS A 8 -3.93 41.09 53.24
N HIS A 9 -2.73 40.62 53.52
CA HIS A 9 -1.97 39.70 52.62
C HIS A 9 -2.64 38.32 52.57
N LEU A 10 -3.04 37.90 51.40
CA LEU A 10 -3.43 36.50 51.09
C LEU A 10 -2.28 35.78 50.36
N PRO A 11 -1.59 34.81 51.00
CA PRO A 11 -0.48 34.09 50.36
C PRO A 11 -0.93 32.99 49.37
N ASN A 12 -2.23 32.74 49.17
CA ASN A 12 -2.71 31.57 48.44
C ASN A 12 -2.78 31.72 46.93
N CYS A 13 -2.61 32.92 46.34
CA CYS A 13 -2.75 33.10 44.90
C CYS A 13 -1.53 32.64 44.09
N LYS A 14 -0.32 32.62 44.67
CA LYS A 14 0.91 32.14 44.01
C LYS A 14 1.03 30.62 43.96
N ILE A 15 0.45 29.93 44.95
CA ILE A 15 0.46 28.44 44.97
C ILE A 15 -0.48 27.86 43.93
N ILE A 16 -1.65 28.44 43.71
CA ILE A 16 -2.62 28.01 42.70
C ILE A 16 -2.11 28.28 41.30
N SER A 17 -1.44 29.43 41.05
CA SER A 17 -0.84 29.72 39.75
C SER A 17 0.33 28.77 39.42
N ASN A 18 1.14 28.43 40.40
CA ASN A 18 2.25 27.49 40.24
C ASN A 18 1.79 26.04 40.03
N LEU A 19 0.67 25.62 40.61
CA LEU A 19 0.06 24.32 40.40
C LEU A 19 -0.60 24.22 39.02
N ALA A 20 -1.27 25.26 38.55
CA ALA A 20 -1.85 25.32 37.21
C ALA A 20 -0.76 25.32 36.13
N THR A 21 0.33 26.07 36.32
CA THR A 21 1.48 26.11 35.41
C THR A 21 2.26 24.79 35.40
N ARG A 22 2.43 24.15 36.58
CA ARG A 22 3.03 22.81 36.67
C ARG A 22 2.15 21.73 36.01
N LYS A 23 0.82 21.80 36.15
CA LYS A 23 -0.12 20.86 35.51
C LYS A 23 -0.17 21.07 34.00
N SER A 24 -0.13 22.33 33.50
CA SER A 24 -0.04 22.70 32.12
C SER A 24 1.29 22.25 31.50
N ASN A 25 2.42 22.47 32.17
CA ASN A 25 3.73 22.00 31.71
C ASN A 25 3.87 20.48 31.75
N LYS A 26 3.28 19.80 32.76
CA LYS A 26 3.26 18.33 32.81
C LYS A 26 2.38 17.74 31.69
N ILE A 27 1.26 18.38 31.37
CA ILE A 27 0.40 18.03 30.24
C ILE A 27 1.13 18.30 28.91
N LYS A 28 1.83 19.42 28.76
CA LYS A 28 2.65 19.74 27.59
C LYS A 28 3.83 18.79 27.43
N ILE A 29 4.51 18.43 28.54
CA ILE A 29 5.62 17.45 28.55
C ILE A 29 5.11 16.04 28.25
N MET A 30 3.93 15.64 28.74
CA MET A 30 3.31 14.35 28.38
C MET A 30 2.80 14.31 26.93
N GLN A 31 2.43 15.45 26.32
CA GLN A 31 2.04 15.52 24.92
C GLN A 31 3.23 15.47 23.95
N VAL A 32 4.41 15.93 24.38
CA VAL A 32 5.63 15.96 23.53
C VAL A 32 6.33 14.58 23.47
N HIS A 33 6.06 13.65 24.41
CA HIS A 33 6.80 12.38 24.48
C HIS A 33 6.22 11.19 23.71
N ASP A 34 5.09 11.31 23.00
CA ASP A 34 4.45 10.15 22.35
C ASP A 34 4.32 10.24 20.81
N SER A 35 4.87 11.26 20.16
CA SER A 35 4.95 11.33 18.70
C SER A 35 6.29 10.77 18.21
N LYS A 36 6.28 9.48 17.81
CA LYS A 36 7.43 8.89 17.10
C LYS A 36 7.70 9.69 15.82
N PRO A 37 8.98 9.90 15.45
CA PRO A 37 9.35 10.60 14.21
C PRO A 37 8.62 10.02 13.00
N HIS A 38 8.17 10.89 12.12
CA HIS A 38 7.54 10.51 10.86
C HIS A 38 8.61 10.26 9.80
N TYR A 39 8.49 9.16 9.06
CA TYR A 39 9.45 8.78 8.01
C TYR A 39 9.02 9.34 6.65
N ALA A 40 9.25 10.64 6.42
CA ALA A 40 8.87 11.31 5.18
C ALA A 40 9.46 10.65 3.92
N LEU A 41 10.68 10.09 4.00
CA LEU A 41 11.32 9.40 2.88
C LEU A 41 10.59 8.11 2.51
N LEU A 42 10.12 7.33 3.49
CA LEU A 42 9.34 6.12 3.22
C LEU A 42 7.99 6.45 2.55
N ASP A 43 7.36 7.55 2.96
CA ASP A 43 6.14 8.00 2.30
C ASP A 43 6.41 8.45 0.86
N GLY A 44 7.50 9.18 0.63
CA GLY A 44 7.95 9.55 -0.72
C GLY A 44 8.19 8.34 -1.62
N LEU A 45 8.90 7.32 -1.12
CA LEU A 45 9.16 6.08 -1.85
C LEU A 45 7.89 5.28 -2.14
N ARG A 46 6.91 5.29 -1.23
CA ARG A 46 5.60 4.72 -1.51
C ARG A 46 4.94 5.41 -2.70
N GLY A 47 5.10 6.74 -2.83
CA GLY A 47 4.61 7.48 -3.99
C GLY A 47 5.36 7.16 -5.28
N VAL A 48 6.68 7.00 -5.22
CA VAL A 48 7.49 6.53 -6.36
C VAL A 48 7.00 5.16 -6.82
N ALA A 49 6.84 4.20 -5.91
CA ALA A 49 6.35 2.87 -6.24
C ALA A 49 4.92 2.91 -6.82
N ALA A 50 4.04 3.79 -6.34
CA ALA A 50 2.71 3.98 -6.91
C ALA A 50 2.75 4.50 -8.34
N LEU A 51 3.63 5.45 -8.66
CA LEU A 51 3.83 5.93 -10.04
C LEU A 51 4.37 4.83 -10.96
N LEU A 52 5.30 4.01 -10.46
CA LEU A 52 5.86 2.88 -11.21
C LEU A 52 4.81 1.81 -11.50
N VAL A 53 3.89 1.55 -10.57
CA VAL A 53 2.74 0.66 -10.81
C VAL A 53 1.82 1.21 -11.89
N VAL A 54 1.51 2.51 -11.88
CA VAL A 54 0.69 3.13 -12.93
C VAL A 54 1.37 2.97 -14.30
N TRP A 55 2.68 3.21 -14.35
CA TRP A 55 3.47 3.05 -15.58
C TRP A 55 3.55 1.59 -16.03
N TYR A 56 3.73 0.65 -15.10
CA TYR A 56 3.66 -0.79 -15.37
C TYR A 56 2.34 -1.20 -16.03
N HIS A 57 1.21 -0.74 -15.51
CA HIS A 57 -0.10 -1.10 -16.05
C HIS A 57 -0.37 -0.52 -17.45
N VAL A 58 0.34 0.52 -17.89
CA VAL A 58 0.30 0.93 -19.30
C VAL A 58 0.85 -0.18 -20.20
N PHE A 59 2.00 -0.77 -19.84
CA PHE A 59 2.62 -1.86 -20.61
C PHE A 59 1.91 -3.19 -20.45
N GLU A 60 1.34 -3.44 -19.27
CA GLU A 60 0.42 -4.57 -19.06
C GLU A 60 -0.79 -4.46 -20.00
N GLY A 61 -1.30 -3.25 -20.24
CA GLY A 61 -2.36 -3.00 -21.21
C GLY A 61 -1.97 -3.38 -22.63
N PHE A 62 -0.76 -3.08 -23.07
CA PHE A 62 -0.24 -3.49 -24.38
C PHE A 62 -0.06 -5.01 -24.47
N GLN A 63 0.41 -5.62 -23.38
CA GLN A 63 0.54 -7.08 -23.29
C GLN A 63 -0.84 -7.75 -23.35
N PHE A 64 -1.80 -7.26 -22.55
CA PHE A 64 -3.14 -7.81 -22.47
C PHE A 64 -3.92 -7.62 -23.78
N ALA A 65 -4.00 -6.40 -24.31
CA ALA A 65 -4.76 -6.10 -25.52
C ALA A 65 -4.13 -6.70 -26.78
N GLY A 66 -2.80 -6.74 -26.86
CA GLY A 66 -2.05 -7.30 -27.99
C GLY A 66 -1.77 -8.81 -27.86
N ASN A 67 -2.28 -9.48 -26.82
CA ASN A 67 -2.04 -10.89 -26.52
C ASN A 67 -0.54 -11.27 -26.59
N LYS A 68 0.32 -10.44 -26.01
CA LYS A 68 1.77 -10.68 -25.98
C LYS A 68 2.15 -11.60 -24.83
N PRO A 69 3.20 -12.42 -24.95
CA PRO A 69 3.60 -13.37 -23.90
C PRO A 69 4.18 -12.70 -22.65
N VAL A 70 4.82 -11.54 -22.81
CA VAL A 70 5.49 -10.80 -21.72
C VAL A 70 5.26 -9.30 -21.87
N ILE A 71 5.44 -8.58 -20.77
CA ILE A 71 5.43 -7.12 -20.73
C ILE A 71 6.77 -6.60 -21.25
N ASP A 72 6.77 -5.74 -22.26
CA ASP A 72 7.99 -5.31 -22.98
C ASP A 72 8.89 -4.37 -22.17
N PHE A 73 8.33 -3.61 -21.24
CA PHE A 73 9.04 -2.58 -20.47
C PHE A 73 8.54 -2.56 -19.02
N ILE A 74 9.40 -2.16 -18.07
CA ILE A 74 9.08 -2.20 -16.63
C ILE A 74 8.49 -3.57 -16.19
N ASN A 75 9.10 -4.65 -16.64
CA ASN A 75 8.61 -6.03 -16.49
C ASN A 75 8.28 -6.45 -15.05
N HIS A 76 8.97 -5.86 -14.06
CA HIS A 76 8.82 -6.21 -12.65
C HIS A 76 8.06 -5.14 -11.84
N GLY A 77 7.30 -4.26 -12.51
CA GLY A 77 6.51 -3.21 -11.82
C GLY A 77 5.46 -3.76 -10.86
N TYR A 78 4.95 -4.99 -11.06
CA TYR A 78 4.06 -5.68 -10.12
C TYR A 78 4.69 -5.95 -8.76
N LEU A 79 6.02 -5.97 -8.63
CA LEU A 79 6.73 -6.10 -7.34
C LEU A 79 6.58 -4.87 -6.44
N ALA A 80 6.07 -3.75 -6.97
CA ALA A 80 5.72 -2.60 -6.14
C ALA A 80 4.69 -2.94 -5.06
N VAL A 81 3.82 -3.92 -5.30
CA VAL A 81 2.87 -4.41 -4.30
C VAL A 81 3.60 -5.05 -3.11
N ASP A 82 4.62 -5.84 -3.38
CA ASP A 82 5.45 -6.48 -2.35
C ASP A 82 6.25 -5.42 -1.56
N PHE A 83 6.70 -4.37 -2.24
CA PHE A 83 7.30 -3.20 -1.59
C PHE A 83 6.28 -2.44 -0.71
N PHE A 84 5.02 -2.33 -1.11
CA PHE A 84 3.98 -1.77 -0.24
C PHE A 84 3.72 -2.63 0.98
N PHE A 85 3.75 -3.95 0.86
CA PHE A 85 3.56 -4.84 2.01
C PHE A 85 4.68 -4.73 3.04
N ILE A 86 5.96 -4.63 2.63
CA ILE A 86 7.03 -4.43 3.59
C ILE A 86 6.96 -3.05 4.26
N LEU A 87 6.62 -2.00 3.50
CA LEU A 87 6.38 -0.66 4.07
C LEU A 87 5.23 -0.67 5.06
N SER A 88 4.12 -1.36 4.73
CA SER A 88 2.97 -1.50 5.64
C SER A 88 3.37 -2.21 6.93
N GLY A 89 4.09 -3.32 6.83
CA GLY A 89 4.61 -4.06 7.99
C GLY A 89 5.52 -3.20 8.87
N PHE A 90 6.49 -2.50 8.26
CA PHE A 90 7.39 -1.59 9.00
C PHE A 90 6.63 -0.47 9.72
N VAL A 91 5.74 0.23 9.02
CA VAL A 91 4.96 1.34 9.59
C VAL A 91 4.01 0.85 10.68
N VAL A 92 3.36 -0.30 10.48
CA VAL A 92 2.45 -0.90 11.47
C VAL A 92 3.21 -1.31 12.73
N GLY A 93 4.31 -2.04 12.60
CA GLY A 93 5.15 -2.42 13.73
C GLY A 93 5.69 -1.20 14.48
N TYR A 94 6.28 -0.25 13.75
CA TYR A 94 6.81 0.98 14.32
C TYR A 94 5.75 1.82 15.04
N ALA A 95 4.57 1.99 14.44
CA ALA A 95 3.54 2.85 15.00
C ALA A 95 2.79 2.22 16.18
N TYR A 96 2.67 0.89 16.23
CA TYR A 96 1.70 0.26 17.13
C TYR A 96 2.30 -0.70 18.16
N ASP A 97 3.44 -1.38 17.91
CA ASP A 97 3.97 -2.40 18.82
C ASP A 97 4.12 -1.93 20.28
N SER A 98 4.60 -0.71 20.50
CA SER A 98 4.80 -0.15 21.85
C SER A 98 3.53 0.35 22.54
N ARG A 99 2.38 0.39 21.82
CA ARG A 99 1.11 0.97 22.31
C ARG A 99 0.10 -0.05 22.78
N TRP A 100 0.28 -1.32 22.42
CA TRP A 100 -0.62 -2.39 22.82
C TRP A 100 -0.68 -2.55 24.33
N GLY A 101 -1.90 -2.69 24.86
CA GLY A 101 -2.13 -2.81 26.31
C GLY A 101 -1.96 -1.50 27.11
N LYS A 102 -1.52 -0.41 26.47
CA LYS A 102 -1.35 0.92 27.11
C LYS A 102 -2.39 1.92 26.58
N THR A 103 -2.23 2.32 25.32
CA THR A 103 -3.06 3.36 24.69
C THR A 103 -3.82 2.83 23.47
N LEU A 104 -3.65 1.54 23.13
CA LEU A 104 -4.25 0.92 21.96
C LEU A 104 -4.94 -0.40 22.32
N THR A 105 -6.22 -0.48 22.02
CA THR A 105 -7.03 -1.72 22.05
C THR A 105 -7.15 -2.32 20.66
N THR A 106 -7.55 -3.59 20.58
CA THR A 106 -7.77 -4.30 19.29
C THR A 106 -8.83 -3.58 18.44
N GLY A 107 -9.97 -3.19 19.05
CA GLY A 107 -10.99 -2.41 18.34
C GLY A 107 -10.51 -1.03 17.90
N GLY A 108 -9.70 -0.35 18.74
CA GLY A 108 -9.07 0.93 18.41
C GLY A 108 -8.09 0.81 17.25
N PHE A 109 -7.35 -0.29 17.14
CA PHE A 109 -6.47 -0.57 16.01
C PHE A 109 -7.27 -0.75 14.71
N PHE A 110 -8.24 -1.66 14.69
CA PHE A 110 -9.06 -1.92 13.48
C PHE A 110 -9.81 -0.67 13.03
N ARG A 111 -10.39 0.08 13.94
CA ARG A 111 -11.06 1.35 13.60
C ARG A 111 -10.12 2.35 12.93
N ARG A 112 -8.86 2.48 13.40
CA ARG A 112 -7.85 3.36 12.77
C ARG A 112 -7.49 2.88 11.37
N ARG A 113 -7.34 1.56 11.18
CA ARG A 113 -7.03 0.98 9.87
C ARG A 113 -8.20 1.17 8.90
N LEU A 114 -9.44 0.92 9.34
CA LEU A 114 -10.64 1.16 8.53
C LEU A 114 -10.76 2.64 8.12
N ILE A 115 -10.61 3.59 9.06
CA ILE A 115 -10.63 5.03 8.74
C ILE A 115 -9.54 5.39 7.73
N ARG A 116 -8.41 4.70 7.76
CA ARG A 116 -7.29 4.95 6.83
C ARG A 116 -7.56 4.43 5.42
N LEU A 117 -8.16 3.24 5.28
CA LEU A 117 -8.23 2.50 4.03
C LEU A 117 -9.62 2.60 3.38
N GLN A 118 -10.68 2.39 4.15
CA GLN A 118 -12.03 2.17 3.64
C GLN A 118 -12.60 3.33 2.79
N PRO A 119 -12.40 4.62 3.12
CA PRO A 119 -12.95 5.69 2.30
C PRO A 119 -12.50 5.60 0.85
N MET A 120 -11.19 5.44 0.60
CA MET A 120 -10.67 5.34 -0.76
C MET A 120 -11.05 4.04 -1.46
N VAL A 121 -11.22 2.92 -0.74
CA VAL A 121 -11.77 1.68 -1.32
C VAL A 121 -13.15 1.93 -1.94
N CYS A 122 -14.05 2.59 -1.20
CA CYS A 122 -15.39 2.93 -1.69
C CYS A 122 -15.33 3.88 -2.90
N MET A 123 -14.42 4.87 -2.85
CA MET A 123 -14.22 5.80 -3.97
C MET A 123 -13.70 5.07 -5.21
N GLY A 124 -12.72 4.17 -5.06
CA GLY A 124 -12.19 3.37 -6.17
C GLY A 124 -13.24 2.45 -6.79
N ALA A 125 -14.07 1.81 -5.96
CA ALA A 125 -15.18 1.00 -6.44
C ALA A 125 -16.21 1.85 -7.20
N LEU A 126 -16.49 3.09 -6.74
CA LEU A 126 -17.37 4.03 -7.43
C LEU A 126 -16.81 4.45 -8.80
N ILE A 127 -15.55 4.86 -8.84
CA ILE A 127 -14.87 5.24 -10.09
C ILE A 127 -14.84 4.04 -11.05
N GLY A 128 -14.59 2.82 -10.52
CA GLY A 128 -14.62 1.59 -11.30
C GLY A 128 -16.01 1.30 -11.89
N ALA A 129 -17.07 1.47 -11.11
CA ALA A 129 -18.44 1.32 -11.60
C ALA A 129 -18.77 2.35 -12.69
N VAL A 130 -18.41 3.63 -12.48
CA VAL A 130 -18.60 4.69 -13.48
C VAL A 130 -17.81 4.40 -14.74
N SER A 131 -16.53 4.04 -14.64
CA SER A 131 -15.69 3.65 -15.78
C SER A 131 -16.31 2.49 -16.56
N PHE A 132 -16.82 1.47 -15.87
CA PHE A 132 -17.45 0.31 -16.49
C PHE A 132 -18.77 0.66 -17.20
N LEU A 133 -19.57 1.55 -16.60
CA LEU A 133 -20.78 2.09 -17.26
C LEU A 133 -20.45 2.89 -18.54
N LEU A 134 -19.39 3.71 -18.48
CA LEU A 134 -18.96 4.52 -19.63
C LEU A 134 -18.39 3.68 -20.78
N THR A 135 -17.86 2.49 -20.50
CA THR A 135 -17.42 1.51 -21.51
C THR A 135 -18.54 0.53 -21.93
N GLY A 136 -19.82 0.88 -21.68
CA GLY A 136 -20.98 0.10 -22.11
C GLY A 136 -21.21 -1.17 -21.31
N MET A 137 -20.56 -1.36 -20.15
CA MET A 137 -20.59 -2.58 -19.33
C MET A 137 -20.15 -3.82 -20.13
N GLU A 138 -19.26 -3.64 -21.10
CA GLU A 138 -18.73 -4.69 -21.95
C GLU A 138 -17.68 -5.51 -21.17
N ARG A 139 -17.83 -6.83 -21.18
CA ARG A 139 -16.86 -7.80 -20.66
C ARG A 139 -15.73 -7.99 -21.65
N TRP A 140 -14.63 -8.60 -21.21
CA TRP A 140 -13.50 -8.88 -22.08
C TRP A 140 -13.80 -9.90 -23.20
N ASP A 141 -14.86 -10.70 -23.06
CA ASP A 141 -15.36 -11.63 -24.09
C ASP A 141 -16.36 -10.99 -25.08
N GLY A 142 -16.59 -9.66 -24.97
CA GLY A 142 -17.53 -8.93 -25.83
C GLY A 142 -19.00 -9.01 -25.37
N THR A 143 -19.33 -9.80 -24.37
CA THR A 143 -20.68 -9.82 -23.79
C THR A 143 -20.91 -8.62 -22.86
N HIS A 144 -22.18 -8.35 -22.49
CA HIS A 144 -22.49 -7.23 -21.62
C HIS A 144 -23.02 -7.69 -20.26
N ALA A 145 -22.51 -7.03 -19.20
CA ALA A 145 -23.07 -7.19 -17.86
C ALA A 145 -24.35 -6.33 -17.70
N THR A 146 -25.21 -6.71 -16.76
CA THR A 146 -26.39 -5.90 -16.43
C THR A 146 -26.03 -4.83 -15.40
N LEU A 147 -26.81 -3.72 -15.38
CA LEU A 147 -26.68 -2.68 -14.37
C LEU A 147 -26.81 -3.24 -12.94
N ALA A 148 -27.74 -4.17 -12.73
CA ALA A 148 -27.94 -4.80 -11.42
C ALA A 148 -26.69 -5.54 -10.93
N LEU A 149 -26.01 -6.29 -11.80
CA LEU A 149 -24.75 -6.98 -11.48
C LEU A 149 -23.60 -5.99 -11.25
N THR A 150 -23.54 -4.93 -12.01
CA THR A 150 -22.56 -3.84 -11.81
C THR A 150 -22.75 -3.16 -10.45
N LEU A 151 -23.99 -2.85 -10.05
CA LEU A 151 -24.29 -2.30 -8.73
C LEU A 151 -23.98 -3.30 -7.62
N LEU A 152 -24.26 -4.57 -7.81
CA LEU A 152 -23.89 -5.62 -6.85
C LEU A 152 -22.36 -5.71 -6.70
N ALA A 153 -21.61 -5.70 -7.81
CA ALA A 153 -20.16 -5.69 -7.79
C ALA A 153 -19.60 -4.44 -7.08
N PHE A 154 -20.23 -3.26 -7.29
CA PHE A 154 -19.89 -2.03 -6.58
C PHE A 154 -20.08 -2.16 -5.05
N VAL A 155 -21.25 -2.63 -4.60
CA VAL A 155 -21.51 -2.80 -3.16
C VAL A 155 -20.54 -3.82 -2.55
N CYS A 156 -20.31 -4.95 -3.22
CA CYS A 156 -19.35 -5.95 -2.76
C CYS A 156 -17.92 -5.41 -2.73
N GLY A 157 -17.52 -4.62 -3.72
CA GLY A 157 -16.24 -3.92 -3.76
C GLY A 157 -16.07 -2.95 -2.58
N CYS A 158 -17.10 -2.17 -2.28
CA CYS A 158 -17.11 -1.30 -1.09
C CYS A 158 -16.98 -2.09 0.23
N LEU A 159 -17.46 -3.30 0.31
CA LEU A 159 -17.38 -4.17 1.50
C LEU A 159 -16.14 -5.08 1.49
N MET A 160 -15.27 -4.96 0.49
CA MET A 160 -14.10 -5.84 0.29
C MET A 160 -14.48 -7.33 0.24
N LEU A 161 -15.66 -7.64 -0.35
CA LEU A 161 -16.13 -8.99 -0.57
C LEU A 161 -15.69 -9.47 -1.97
N PRO A 162 -14.74 -10.42 -2.07
CA PRO A 162 -14.21 -10.84 -3.37
C PRO A 162 -15.25 -11.62 -4.19
N ALA A 163 -15.26 -11.42 -5.50
CA ALA A 163 -15.97 -12.29 -6.43
C ALA A 163 -15.16 -13.59 -6.62
N LEU A 164 -15.88 -14.72 -6.75
CA LEU A 164 -15.25 -15.98 -7.19
C LEU A 164 -15.31 -16.09 -8.71
N PRO A 165 -14.35 -16.76 -9.36
CA PRO A 165 -14.42 -17.04 -10.78
C PRO A 165 -15.76 -17.69 -11.17
N GLY A 166 -16.37 -17.20 -12.26
CA GLY A 166 -17.68 -17.68 -12.73
C GLY A 166 -18.90 -17.16 -11.97
N MET A 167 -18.72 -16.36 -10.91
CA MET A 167 -19.88 -15.70 -10.28
C MET A 167 -20.48 -14.61 -11.16
N PRO A 168 -21.80 -14.42 -11.19
CA PRO A 168 -22.43 -13.37 -12.01
C PRO A 168 -21.95 -11.95 -11.71
N ARG A 169 -21.52 -11.67 -10.47
CA ARG A 169 -20.96 -10.37 -10.06
C ARG A 169 -19.48 -10.17 -10.44
N GLU A 170 -18.82 -11.19 -10.99
CA GLU A 170 -17.54 -11.05 -11.69
C GLU A 170 -17.86 -10.52 -13.09
N VAL A 171 -18.05 -9.19 -13.16
CA VAL A 171 -18.65 -8.50 -14.33
C VAL A 171 -17.69 -8.28 -15.49
N ARG A 172 -16.39 -8.59 -15.34
CA ARG A 172 -15.38 -8.45 -16.41
C ARG A 172 -15.15 -9.72 -17.21
N GLY A 173 -15.40 -10.90 -16.63
CA GLY A 173 -15.25 -12.20 -17.31
C GLY A 173 -13.83 -12.75 -17.33
N ASN A 174 -12.91 -12.20 -16.52
CA ASN A 174 -11.52 -12.67 -16.41
C ASN A 174 -11.16 -13.27 -15.03
N GLY A 175 -12.15 -13.46 -14.15
CA GLY A 175 -11.97 -14.10 -12.86
C GLY A 175 -11.43 -13.17 -11.76
N GLU A 176 -11.33 -11.86 -11.96
CA GLU A 176 -10.85 -10.92 -10.97
C GLU A 176 -11.73 -10.88 -9.72
N MET A 177 -11.11 -11.00 -8.53
CA MET A 177 -11.85 -10.92 -7.26
C MET A 177 -12.48 -9.54 -7.02
N PHE A 178 -11.98 -8.49 -7.63
CA PHE A 178 -12.54 -7.13 -7.58
C PHE A 178 -12.68 -6.53 -8.99
N PRO A 179 -13.67 -6.95 -9.76
CA PRO A 179 -13.76 -6.69 -11.20
C PRO A 179 -13.96 -5.23 -11.58
N LEU A 180 -14.32 -4.36 -10.63
CA LEU A 180 -14.40 -2.91 -10.85
C LEU A 180 -13.07 -2.18 -10.49
N ASN A 181 -12.17 -2.84 -9.76
CA ASN A 181 -10.87 -2.29 -9.39
C ASN A 181 -9.88 -3.41 -9.03
N GLY A 182 -9.27 -4.02 -10.04
CA GLY A 182 -8.38 -5.18 -9.91
C GLY A 182 -7.36 -5.06 -8.77
N PRO A 183 -6.55 -4.00 -8.65
CA PRO A 183 -5.57 -3.84 -7.57
C PRO A 183 -6.09 -3.93 -6.14
N CYS A 184 -7.41 -3.86 -5.92
CA CYS A 184 -8.00 -4.09 -4.60
C CYS A 184 -7.71 -5.50 -4.03
N TRP A 185 -7.25 -6.46 -4.85
CA TRP A 185 -6.77 -7.74 -4.36
C TRP A 185 -5.68 -7.59 -3.29
N SER A 186 -4.73 -6.70 -3.49
CA SER A 186 -3.66 -6.45 -2.54
C SER A 186 -4.14 -5.81 -1.24
N LEU A 187 -5.15 -4.94 -1.33
CA LEU A 187 -5.80 -4.38 -0.14
C LEU A 187 -6.57 -5.43 0.65
N PHE A 188 -7.22 -6.38 -0.03
CA PHE A 188 -7.84 -7.52 0.64
C PHE A 188 -6.81 -8.28 1.48
N PHE A 189 -5.64 -8.57 0.91
CA PHE A 189 -4.54 -9.16 1.67
C PHE A 189 -3.97 -8.21 2.73
N GLU A 190 -3.95 -6.90 2.52
CA GLU A 190 -3.55 -5.94 3.55
C GLU A 190 -4.51 -5.95 4.76
N TYR A 191 -5.82 -6.07 4.53
CA TYR A 191 -6.78 -6.27 5.63
C TYR A 191 -6.50 -7.56 6.40
N ILE A 192 -6.25 -8.67 5.71
CA ILE A 192 -5.83 -9.94 6.32
C ILE A 192 -4.53 -9.74 7.11
N GLY A 193 -3.53 -9.09 6.55
CA GLY A 193 -2.26 -8.78 7.22
C GLY A 193 -2.45 -7.98 8.50
N ASN A 194 -3.35 -6.98 8.50
CA ASN A 194 -3.70 -6.22 9.70
C ASN A 194 -4.39 -7.10 10.76
N ILE A 195 -5.25 -8.04 10.36
CA ILE A 195 -5.89 -9.00 11.27
C ILE A 195 -4.84 -9.92 11.88
N VAL A 196 -4.00 -10.53 11.04
CA VAL A 196 -2.91 -11.43 11.49
C VAL A 196 -1.93 -10.70 12.40
N TYR A 197 -1.58 -9.44 12.09
CA TYR A 197 -0.76 -8.61 12.97
C TYR A 197 -1.41 -8.39 14.34
N ALA A 198 -2.68 -7.95 14.36
CA ALA A 198 -3.37 -7.60 15.59
C ALA A 198 -3.65 -8.82 16.49
N LEU A 199 -3.85 -9.98 15.92
CA LEU A 199 -4.21 -11.18 16.67
C LEU A 199 -3.00 -12.08 17.00
N ILE A 200 -2.01 -12.14 16.11
CA ILE A 200 -0.90 -13.10 16.18
C ILE A 200 0.46 -12.40 16.29
N ILE A 201 0.90 -11.69 15.23
CA ILE A 201 2.28 -11.23 15.05
C ILE A 201 2.72 -10.33 16.21
N ARG A 202 1.87 -9.43 16.68
CA ARG A 202 2.19 -8.53 17.79
C ARG A 202 2.54 -9.24 19.11
N ARG A 203 2.07 -10.49 19.28
CA ARG A 203 2.31 -11.30 20.49
C ARG A 203 3.58 -12.14 20.40
N LEU A 204 4.12 -12.31 19.19
CA LEU A 204 5.33 -13.07 18.99
C LEU A 204 6.55 -12.31 19.55
N SER A 205 7.46 -13.03 20.21
CA SER A 205 8.78 -12.51 20.52
C SER A 205 9.54 -12.22 19.22
N THR A 206 10.55 -11.35 19.28
CA THR A 206 11.37 -11.04 18.09
C THR A 206 12.01 -12.31 17.51
N ARG A 207 12.43 -13.27 18.36
CA ARG A 207 12.99 -14.56 17.91
C ARG A 207 11.98 -15.40 17.13
N LEU A 208 10.75 -15.54 17.65
CA LEU A 208 9.68 -16.28 16.95
C LEU A 208 9.26 -15.58 15.65
N LEU A 209 9.19 -14.25 15.66
CA LEU A 209 8.92 -13.50 14.45
C LEU A 209 10.03 -13.67 13.42
N SER A 210 11.31 -13.72 13.82
CA SER A 210 12.43 -14.00 12.92
C SER A 210 12.29 -15.38 12.28
N LEU A 211 12.00 -16.42 13.10
CA LEU A 211 11.80 -17.78 12.58
C LEU A 211 10.61 -17.85 11.59
N LEU A 212 9.48 -17.22 11.94
CA LEU A 212 8.33 -17.13 11.05
C LEU A 212 8.68 -16.42 9.74
N THR A 213 9.39 -15.28 9.82
CA THR A 213 9.80 -14.53 8.63
C THR A 213 10.71 -15.37 7.74
N VAL A 214 11.71 -16.07 8.30
CA VAL A 214 12.59 -16.97 7.54
C VAL A 214 11.79 -18.10 6.88
N ALA A 215 10.87 -18.74 7.58
CA ALA A 215 10.02 -19.78 7.02
C ALA A 215 9.15 -19.26 5.84
N LEU A 216 8.59 -18.05 5.98
CA LEU A 216 7.81 -17.41 4.92
C LEU A 216 8.69 -17.00 3.73
N CYS A 217 9.93 -16.53 3.96
CA CYS A 217 10.89 -16.25 2.90
C CYS A 217 11.25 -17.54 2.13
N CYS A 218 11.50 -18.65 2.82
CA CYS A 218 11.74 -19.95 2.18
C CYS A 218 10.53 -20.41 1.35
N ALA A 219 9.31 -20.27 1.89
CA ALA A 219 8.09 -20.64 1.19
C ALA A 219 7.83 -19.77 -0.05
N LEU A 220 8.06 -18.44 0.05
CA LEU A 220 7.95 -17.54 -1.10
C LEU A 220 9.00 -17.86 -2.17
N THR A 221 10.26 -18.09 -1.76
CA THR A 221 11.34 -18.48 -2.67
C THR A 221 11.02 -19.79 -3.37
N TRP A 222 10.54 -20.79 -2.63
CA TRP A 222 10.08 -22.06 -3.22
C TRP A 222 8.98 -21.81 -4.26
N PHE A 223 7.94 -21.05 -3.91
CA PHE A 223 6.83 -20.73 -4.82
C PHE A 223 7.31 -20.05 -6.11
N ALA A 224 8.20 -19.06 -5.98
CA ALA A 224 8.73 -18.29 -7.10
C ALA A 224 9.69 -19.11 -7.98
N VAL A 225 10.66 -19.77 -7.33
CA VAL A 225 11.75 -20.47 -8.03
C VAL A 225 11.28 -21.74 -8.74
N THR A 226 10.28 -22.44 -8.19
CA THR A 226 9.67 -23.62 -8.84
C THR A 226 8.48 -23.27 -9.73
N ASP A 227 8.27 -21.98 -10.01
CA ASP A 227 7.17 -21.45 -10.85
C ASP A 227 5.80 -22.07 -10.54
N GLN A 228 5.43 -22.08 -9.25
CA GLN A 228 4.14 -22.63 -8.83
C GLN A 228 2.94 -21.86 -9.41
N SER A 229 3.18 -20.65 -9.91
CA SER A 229 2.17 -19.85 -10.63
C SER A 229 1.85 -20.38 -12.01
N GLY A 230 2.84 -20.99 -12.69
CA GLY A 230 2.78 -21.33 -14.10
C GLY A 230 2.86 -20.14 -15.05
N TYR A 231 3.09 -18.93 -14.52
CA TYR A 231 3.21 -17.70 -15.32
C TYR A 231 4.66 -17.23 -15.50
N GLY A 232 5.64 -17.96 -14.94
CA GLY A 232 7.04 -17.55 -14.92
C GLY A 232 7.30 -16.36 -14.01
N SER A 233 6.35 -15.95 -13.18
CA SER A 233 6.44 -14.83 -12.25
C SER A 233 5.52 -15.01 -11.04
N ILE A 234 5.80 -14.28 -9.95
CA ILE A 234 4.91 -14.24 -8.79
C ILE A 234 3.74 -13.24 -8.95
N GLY A 235 3.43 -12.79 -10.16
CA GLY A 235 2.36 -11.84 -10.46
C GLY A 235 0.94 -12.37 -10.20
N VAL A 236 0.70 -12.98 -9.04
CA VAL A 236 -0.54 -13.68 -8.64
C VAL A 236 -1.18 -13.02 -7.42
N GLY A 237 -2.40 -13.43 -7.11
CA GLY A 237 -3.18 -12.96 -5.95
C GLY A 237 -4.49 -12.27 -6.34
N TRP A 238 -4.77 -12.08 -7.61
CA TRP A 238 -5.86 -11.28 -8.13
C TRP A 238 -7.17 -12.04 -8.38
N THR A 239 -7.15 -13.38 -8.32
CA THR A 239 -8.35 -14.24 -8.41
C THR A 239 -8.48 -15.15 -7.19
N VAL A 240 -9.68 -15.70 -6.96
CA VAL A 240 -9.97 -16.59 -5.82
C VAL A 240 -9.91 -18.05 -6.30
N ASP A 241 -8.70 -18.54 -6.45
CA ASP A 241 -8.37 -19.94 -6.65
C ASP A 241 -7.21 -20.35 -5.74
N SER A 242 -6.91 -21.65 -5.65
CA SER A 242 -5.91 -22.18 -4.70
C SER A 242 -4.51 -21.59 -4.93
N MET A 243 -4.08 -21.45 -6.16
CA MET A 243 -2.76 -20.96 -6.53
C MET A 243 -2.63 -19.45 -6.21
N ASN A 244 -3.60 -18.64 -6.67
CA ASN A 244 -3.61 -17.20 -6.40
C ASN A 244 -3.75 -16.89 -4.90
N MET A 245 -4.56 -17.64 -4.16
CA MET A 245 -4.71 -17.46 -2.71
C MET A 245 -3.44 -17.85 -1.96
N LEU A 246 -2.75 -18.91 -2.36
CA LEU A 246 -1.46 -19.28 -1.79
C LEU A 246 -0.39 -18.23 -2.12
N GLY A 247 -0.21 -17.91 -3.40
CA GLY A 247 0.79 -16.95 -3.86
C GLY A 247 0.55 -15.55 -3.28
N GLY A 248 -0.69 -15.04 -3.31
CA GLY A 248 -1.07 -13.75 -2.72
C GLY A 248 -0.84 -13.71 -1.20
N SER A 249 -1.10 -14.82 -0.50
CA SER A 249 -0.81 -14.94 0.95
C SER A 249 0.69 -14.87 1.22
N LEU A 250 1.52 -15.57 0.44
CA LEU A 250 2.99 -15.55 0.59
C LEU A 250 3.55 -14.17 0.26
N ARG A 251 3.10 -13.55 -0.83
CA ARG A 251 3.46 -12.19 -1.24
C ARG A 251 3.11 -11.15 -0.18
N MET A 252 2.03 -11.34 0.57
CA MET A 252 1.67 -10.45 1.66
C MET A 252 2.44 -10.78 2.94
N LEU A 253 2.39 -12.04 3.41
CA LEU A 253 2.93 -12.40 4.73
C LEU A 253 4.45 -12.27 4.81
N CYS A 254 5.20 -12.66 3.77
CA CYS A 254 6.66 -12.62 3.78
C CYS A 254 7.17 -11.17 3.93
N PRO A 255 6.90 -10.21 3.01
CA PRO A 255 7.40 -8.85 3.15
C PRO A 255 6.76 -8.10 4.33
N PHE A 256 5.49 -8.36 4.66
CA PHE A 256 4.84 -7.72 5.80
C PHE A 256 5.50 -8.12 7.14
N THR A 257 5.76 -9.43 7.36
CA THR A 257 6.46 -9.88 8.58
C THR A 257 7.91 -9.40 8.62
N ALA A 258 8.59 -9.36 7.47
CA ALA A 258 9.93 -8.78 7.34
C ALA A 258 9.92 -7.28 7.71
N GLY A 259 8.91 -6.53 7.29
CA GLY A 259 8.72 -5.13 7.67
C GLY A 259 8.50 -4.95 9.18
N VAL A 260 7.62 -5.75 9.80
CA VAL A 260 7.41 -5.74 11.26
C VAL A 260 8.69 -6.10 11.99
N LEU A 261 9.39 -7.15 11.57
CA LEU A 261 10.68 -7.56 12.16
C LEU A 261 11.70 -6.44 12.04
N LEU A 262 11.84 -5.85 10.86
CA LEU A 262 12.73 -4.71 10.62
C LEU A 262 12.42 -3.56 11.58
N SER A 263 11.14 -3.23 11.81
CA SER A 263 10.75 -2.16 12.74
C SER A 263 11.18 -2.43 14.20
N ARG A 264 11.31 -3.69 14.60
CA ARG A 264 11.74 -4.10 15.96
C ARG A 264 13.25 -4.09 16.14
N ILE A 265 14.00 -4.46 15.09
CA ILE A 265 15.47 -4.55 15.14
C ILE A 265 16.16 -3.31 14.57
N PHE A 266 15.39 -2.39 14.01
CA PHE A 266 15.89 -1.22 13.30
C PHE A 266 16.76 -0.34 14.21
N LYS A 267 17.99 -0.10 13.74
CA LYS A 267 18.89 0.91 14.27
C LYS A 267 19.24 1.85 13.12
N PRO A 268 18.87 3.14 13.16
CA PRO A 268 19.16 4.05 12.08
C PRO A 268 20.67 4.26 11.94
N PHE A 269 21.18 4.27 10.72
CA PHE A 269 22.44 4.94 10.42
C PHE A 269 22.21 6.45 10.58
N GLN A 270 23.21 7.12 11.14
CA GLN A 270 23.07 8.57 11.28
C GLN A 270 23.22 9.25 9.92
N ASN A 271 22.16 10.01 9.55
CA ASN A 271 22.18 11.02 8.50
C ASN A 271 22.66 10.57 7.10
N VAL A 272 22.08 9.51 6.53
CA VAL A 272 22.35 9.15 5.13
C VAL A 272 21.79 10.24 4.21
N ARG A 273 22.68 11.05 3.64
CA ARG A 273 22.32 12.07 2.63
C ARG A 273 21.96 11.38 1.32
N GLY A 274 20.94 11.89 0.63
CA GLY A 274 20.54 11.34 -0.67
C GLY A 274 19.80 10.00 -0.62
N ALA A 275 19.47 9.47 0.56
CA ALA A 275 18.80 8.17 0.72
C ALA A 275 17.53 8.04 -0.13
N PHE A 276 16.74 9.11 -0.29
CA PHE A 276 15.55 9.11 -1.15
C PHE A 276 15.91 8.85 -2.62
N TRP A 277 16.87 9.60 -3.16
CA TRP A 277 17.25 9.50 -4.57
C TRP A 277 17.95 8.18 -4.89
N ILE A 278 18.81 7.71 -3.99
CA ILE A 278 19.46 6.39 -4.12
C ILE A 278 18.40 5.29 -4.13
N SER A 279 17.48 5.30 -3.17
CA SER A 279 16.40 4.32 -3.08
C SER A 279 15.47 4.37 -4.30
N THR A 280 15.17 5.57 -4.80
CA THR A 280 14.38 5.76 -6.03
C THR A 280 15.11 5.17 -7.24
N ALA A 281 16.40 5.44 -7.39
CA ALA A 281 17.19 4.91 -8.49
C ALA A 281 17.28 3.38 -8.46
N VAL A 282 17.43 2.79 -7.26
CA VAL A 282 17.41 1.33 -7.09
C VAL A 282 16.05 0.74 -7.47
N LEU A 283 14.93 1.32 -7.02
CA LEU A 283 13.58 0.85 -7.41
C LEU A 283 13.39 0.93 -8.92
N LEU A 284 13.78 2.04 -9.54
CA LEU A 284 13.72 2.21 -11.00
C LEU A 284 14.55 1.13 -11.71
N ALA A 285 15.78 0.91 -11.28
CA ALA A 285 16.67 -0.06 -11.91
C ALA A 285 16.09 -1.48 -11.83
N PHE A 286 15.64 -1.91 -10.65
CA PHE A 286 15.13 -3.28 -10.45
C PHE A 286 13.79 -3.51 -11.15
N PHE A 287 12.88 -2.53 -11.21
CA PHE A 287 11.59 -2.70 -11.88
C PHE A 287 11.72 -2.73 -13.42
N HIS A 288 12.79 -2.15 -13.96
CA HIS A 288 13.07 -2.15 -15.40
C HIS A 288 13.98 -3.29 -15.85
N VAL A 289 14.42 -4.17 -14.94
CA VAL A 289 15.15 -5.37 -15.37
C VAL A 289 14.27 -6.15 -16.36
N PRO A 290 14.79 -6.55 -17.53
CA PRO A 290 14.03 -7.36 -18.48
C PRO A 290 13.57 -8.69 -17.89
N TYR A 291 12.47 -9.23 -18.37
CA TYR A 291 12.00 -10.54 -17.97
C TYR A 291 13.08 -11.61 -18.24
N ILE A 292 13.41 -12.39 -17.23
CA ILE A 292 14.49 -13.37 -17.30
C ILE A 292 13.90 -14.71 -17.77
N ASN A 293 13.80 -14.88 -19.09
CA ASN A 293 13.26 -16.10 -19.72
C ASN A 293 14.33 -17.20 -19.73
N SER A 294 14.82 -17.59 -18.57
CA SER A 294 15.79 -18.69 -18.44
C SER A 294 15.35 -19.60 -17.31
N SER A 295 15.29 -20.88 -17.60
CA SER A 295 15.03 -21.93 -16.63
C SER A 295 16.07 -23.02 -16.75
N TYR A 296 16.49 -23.57 -15.59
CA TYR A 296 17.42 -24.70 -15.54
C TYR A 296 16.67 -25.95 -15.07
N SER A 297 16.79 -27.03 -15.83
CA SER A 297 16.31 -28.34 -15.36
C SER A 297 17.24 -28.87 -14.28
N LEU A 298 16.68 -29.19 -13.13
CA LEU A 298 17.40 -29.82 -12.02
C LEU A 298 17.17 -31.34 -11.98
N GLY A 299 16.76 -31.91 -13.12
CA GLY A 299 16.41 -33.32 -13.27
C GLY A 299 14.93 -33.60 -12.97
N ASP A 300 14.49 -34.82 -13.29
CA ASP A 300 13.08 -35.23 -13.22
C ASP A 300 12.49 -35.17 -11.79
N THR A 301 13.35 -35.16 -10.76
CA THR A 301 12.93 -35.22 -9.35
C THR A 301 12.74 -33.82 -8.74
N ILE A 302 13.48 -32.82 -9.21
CA ILE A 302 13.50 -31.46 -8.61
C ILE A 302 12.73 -30.46 -9.49
N GLY A 303 12.56 -30.77 -10.78
CA GLY A 303 11.84 -29.92 -11.73
C GLY A 303 12.70 -28.80 -12.32
N THR A 304 12.07 -27.71 -12.68
CA THR A 304 12.70 -26.57 -13.38
C THR A 304 12.85 -25.39 -12.45
N LEU A 305 14.04 -24.79 -12.42
CA LEU A 305 14.35 -23.60 -11.61
C LEU A 305 14.14 -22.34 -12.47
N SER A 306 13.23 -21.46 -12.07
CA SER A 306 13.00 -20.15 -12.70
C SER A 306 14.01 -19.13 -12.22
N LEU A 307 14.84 -18.59 -13.11
CA LEU A 307 15.74 -17.47 -12.77
C LEU A 307 14.98 -16.18 -12.49
N ASN A 308 13.83 -15.97 -13.16
CA ASN A 308 12.96 -14.84 -12.83
C ASN A 308 12.46 -14.94 -11.39
N GLY A 309 12.04 -16.12 -10.94
CA GLY A 309 11.64 -16.37 -9.55
C GLY A 309 12.78 -16.16 -8.54
N VAL A 310 14.03 -16.46 -8.91
CA VAL A 310 15.21 -16.12 -8.09
C VAL A 310 15.36 -14.60 -7.98
N PHE A 311 15.28 -13.87 -9.09
CA PHE A 311 15.35 -12.41 -9.11
C PHE A 311 14.26 -11.78 -8.24
N GLU A 312 13.00 -12.19 -8.39
CA GLU A 312 11.87 -11.72 -7.60
C GLU A 312 12.07 -11.95 -6.11
N SER A 313 12.52 -13.16 -5.74
CA SER A 313 12.83 -13.52 -4.35
C SER A 313 13.92 -12.62 -3.76
N VAL A 314 15.00 -12.37 -4.50
CA VAL A 314 16.08 -11.46 -4.08
C VAL A 314 15.56 -10.04 -3.90
N CYS A 315 14.71 -9.55 -4.80
CA CYS A 315 14.09 -8.24 -4.66
C CYS A 315 13.30 -8.12 -3.35
N ILE A 316 12.43 -9.08 -3.06
CA ILE A 316 11.52 -9.03 -1.92
C ILE A 316 12.24 -9.25 -0.60
N ILE A 317 13.18 -10.23 -0.56
CA ILE A 317 13.81 -10.68 0.68
C ILE A 317 15.03 -9.84 1.06
N ALA A 318 15.76 -9.29 0.08
CA ALA A 318 16.99 -8.55 0.33
C ALA A 318 16.88 -7.07 -0.06
N ILE A 319 16.52 -6.76 -1.30
CA ILE A 319 16.59 -5.39 -1.83
C ILE A 319 15.56 -4.47 -1.15
N PHE A 320 14.31 -4.90 -1.04
CA PHE A 320 13.25 -4.06 -0.44
C PHE A 320 13.48 -3.79 1.06
N PRO A 321 13.88 -4.77 1.90
CA PRO A 321 14.30 -4.48 3.28
C PRO A 321 15.45 -3.49 3.38
N LEU A 322 16.46 -3.60 2.51
CA LEU A 322 17.59 -2.66 2.46
C LEU A 322 17.14 -1.25 2.08
N ILE A 323 16.26 -1.10 1.09
CA ILE A 323 15.69 0.20 0.70
C ILE A 323 14.92 0.81 1.88
N VAL A 324 14.06 0.03 2.55
CA VAL A 324 13.29 0.50 3.70
C VAL A 324 14.21 0.94 4.83
N TRP A 325 15.26 0.16 5.11
CA TRP A 325 16.24 0.48 6.14
C TRP A 325 17.06 1.74 5.81
N LEU A 326 17.52 1.87 4.56
CA LEU A 326 18.24 3.04 4.07
C LEU A 326 17.38 4.31 4.16
N ALA A 327 16.15 4.25 3.67
CA ALA A 327 15.23 5.37 3.69
C ALA A 327 14.78 5.75 5.12
N ALA A 328 14.56 4.78 6.00
CA ALA A 328 14.27 5.03 7.41
C ALA A 328 15.45 5.66 8.16
N SER A 329 16.68 5.44 7.70
CA SER A 329 17.91 6.05 8.24
C SER A 329 18.20 7.44 7.67
N GLY A 330 17.56 7.80 6.56
CA GLY A 330 17.80 9.06 5.86
C GLY A 330 16.97 10.22 6.39
N LYS A 331 17.40 11.43 6.01
CA LYS A 331 16.64 12.68 6.22
C LYS A 331 16.62 13.48 4.93
N THR A 332 15.54 14.19 4.68
CA THR A 332 15.52 15.21 3.62
C THR A 332 16.44 16.36 4.04
N THR A 333 17.37 16.73 3.16
CA THR A 333 18.38 17.76 3.45
C THR A 333 18.01 19.12 2.88
N ASP A 334 17.02 19.16 1.99
CA ASP A 334 16.58 20.36 1.31
C ASP A 334 15.05 20.48 1.23
N ALA A 335 14.57 21.70 1.02
CA ALA A 335 13.14 21.99 0.96
C ALA A 335 12.42 21.36 -0.25
N ALA A 336 13.13 21.18 -1.38
CA ALA A 336 12.57 20.60 -2.59
C ALA A 336 12.31 19.09 -2.39
N SER A 337 13.31 18.33 -1.95
CA SER A 337 13.16 16.91 -1.63
C SER A 337 12.07 16.68 -0.57
N THR A 338 11.99 17.54 0.45
CA THR A 338 10.94 17.45 1.48
C THR A 338 9.55 17.65 0.87
N ARG A 339 9.39 18.62 -0.03
CA ARG A 339 8.10 18.89 -0.72
C ARG A 339 7.72 17.75 -1.65
N ILE A 340 8.69 17.22 -2.40
CA ILE A 340 8.49 16.06 -3.30
C ILE A 340 8.06 14.83 -2.50
N CYS A 341 8.79 14.46 -1.44
CA CYS A 341 8.44 13.32 -0.60
C CYS A 341 7.05 13.46 0.01
N ARG A 342 6.68 14.66 0.46
CA ARG A 342 5.34 14.91 1.01
C ARG A 342 4.27 14.74 -0.05
N PHE A 343 4.41 15.39 -1.20
CA PHE A 343 3.44 15.29 -2.30
C PHE A 343 3.25 13.83 -2.73
N LEU A 344 4.34 13.13 -3.03
CA LEU A 344 4.31 11.73 -3.46
C LEU A 344 3.69 10.82 -2.38
N GLY A 345 4.03 11.05 -1.11
CA GLY A 345 3.47 10.31 0.01
C GLY A 345 1.98 10.50 0.17
N ASP A 346 1.51 11.75 0.04
CA ASP A 346 0.10 12.11 0.18
C ASP A 346 -0.76 11.49 -0.92
N ILE A 347 -0.32 11.53 -2.18
CA ILE A 347 -1.07 10.98 -3.32
C ILE A 347 -0.92 9.46 -3.49
N SER A 348 0.07 8.81 -2.84
CA SER A 348 0.44 7.41 -3.10
C SER A 348 -0.73 6.44 -3.00
N TYR A 349 -1.52 6.51 -1.92
CA TYR A 349 -2.65 5.63 -1.71
C TYR A 349 -3.86 5.96 -2.60
N PRO A 350 -4.29 7.24 -2.71
CA PRO A 350 -5.30 7.61 -3.71
C PRO A 350 -4.92 7.17 -5.12
N LEU A 351 -3.69 7.40 -5.56
CA LEU A 351 -3.21 7.02 -6.90
C LEU A 351 -3.30 5.51 -7.13
N TYR A 352 -2.85 4.71 -6.14
CA TYR A 352 -2.96 3.26 -6.21
C TYR A 352 -4.42 2.78 -6.35
N ILE A 353 -5.37 3.50 -5.78
CA ILE A 353 -6.79 3.13 -5.82
C ILE A 353 -7.46 3.56 -7.12
N VAL A 354 -7.18 4.77 -7.63
CA VAL A 354 -7.97 5.34 -8.73
C VAL A 354 -7.44 5.05 -10.13
N HIS A 355 -6.18 4.61 -10.25
CA HIS A 355 -5.56 4.46 -11.58
C HIS A 355 -6.17 3.31 -12.40
N TYR A 356 -6.45 2.18 -11.78
CA TYR A 356 -6.82 0.97 -12.52
C TYR A 356 -8.21 1.05 -13.20
N PRO A 357 -9.22 1.66 -12.59
CA PRO A 357 -10.44 2.00 -13.34
C PRO A 357 -10.21 2.80 -14.62
N LEU A 358 -9.20 3.69 -14.65
CA LEU A 358 -8.81 4.42 -15.85
C LEU A 358 -8.02 3.52 -16.82
N MET A 359 -7.19 2.61 -16.29
CA MET A 359 -6.51 1.58 -17.10
C MET A 359 -7.50 0.67 -17.80
N TYR A 360 -8.58 0.25 -17.17
CA TYR A 360 -9.62 -0.53 -17.84
C TYR A 360 -10.22 0.19 -19.05
N ALA A 361 -10.50 1.51 -18.92
CA ALA A 361 -10.97 2.29 -20.06
C ALA A 361 -9.89 2.39 -21.16
N PHE A 362 -8.62 2.53 -20.77
CA PHE A 362 -7.48 2.53 -21.69
C PHE A 362 -7.34 1.17 -22.40
N TYR A 363 -7.44 0.04 -21.69
CA TYR A 363 -7.36 -1.30 -22.26
C TYR A 363 -8.52 -1.55 -23.26
N HIS A 364 -9.74 -1.15 -22.87
CA HIS A 364 -10.89 -1.20 -23.77
C HIS A 364 -10.64 -0.39 -25.04
N TRP A 365 -10.09 0.82 -24.94
CA TRP A 365 -9.73 1.66 -26.07
C TRP A 365 -8.64 1.02 -26.93
N LEU A 366 -7.58 0.44 -26.35
CA LEU A 366 -6.54 -0.30 -27.10
C LEU A 366 -7.11 -1.43 -27.94
N ILE A 367 -8.01 -2.24 -27.34
CA ILE A 367 -8.67 -3.35 -28.04
C ILE A 367 -9.52 -2.85 -29.20
N LYS A 368 -10.31 -1.77 -29.01
CA LYS A 368 -11.20 -1.20 -30.05
C LYS A 368 -10.44 -0.52 -31.19
N THR A 369 -9.23 -0.01 -30.92
CA THR A 369 -8.41 0.68 -31.93
C THR A 369 -7.32 -0.20 -32.54
N GLU A 370 -7.12 -1.40 -31.99
CA GLU A 370 -6.08 -2.36 -32.41
C GLU A 370 -4.66 -1.78 -32.37
N GLN A 371 -4.40 -0.84 -31.40
CA GLN A 371 -3.10 -0.18 -31.23
C GLN A 371 -2.45 -0.68 -29.95
N TYR A 372 -1.30 -1.36 -30.04
CA TYR A 372 -0.72 -2.11 -28.92
C TYR A 372 0.72 -1.71 -28.60
N THR A 373 1.16 -0.54 -29.04
CA THR A 373 2.53 -0.06 -28.80
C THR A 373 2.54 1.35 -28.23
N LEU A 374 3.55 1.69 -27.42
CA LEU A 374 3.72 3.04 -26.90
C LEU A 374 3.93 4.06 -28.02
N GLN A 375 4.57 3.68 -29.11
CA GLN A 375 4.85 4.56 -30.24
C GLN A 375 3.55 5.05 -30.89
N GLU A 376 2.56 4.19 -31.03
CA GLU A 376 1.25 4.51 -31.61
C GLU A 376 0.34 5.28 -30.66
N THR A 377 0.47 5.02 -29.33
CA THR A 377 -0.50 5.44 -28.31
C THR A 377 0.08 6.32 -27.22
N TRP A 378 1.28 6.90 -27.41
CA TRP A 378 1.97 7.69 -26.39
C TRP A 378 1.10 8.80 -25.78
N TYR A 379 0.25 9.45 -26.58
CA TYR A 379 -0.65 10.50 -26.14
C TYR A 379 -1.76 9.97 -25.21
N ALA A 380 -2.33 8.79 -25.50
CA ALA A 380 -3.33 8.14 -24.66
C ALA A 380 -2.69 7.58 -23.38
N ALA A 381 -1.49 6.98 -23.48
CA ALA A 381 -0.70 6.54 -22.34
C ALA A 381 -0.36 7.70 -21.40
N LEU A 382 0.09 8.84 -21.94
CA LEU A 382 0.34 10.05 -21.17
C LEU A 382 -0.95 10.58 -20.53
N ALA A 383 -2.04 10.63 -21.29
CA ALA A 383 -3.34 11.09 -20.79
C ALA A 383 -3.84 10.26 -19.61
N VAL A 384 -3.76 8.92 -19.68
CA VAL A 384 -4.22 8.06 -18.58
C VAL A 384 -3.35 8.21 -17.34
N VAL A 385 -2.02 8.34 -17.48
CA VAL A 385 -1.10 8.59 -16.37
C VAL A 385 -1.38 9.93 -15.70
N VAL A 386 -1.47 11.01 -16.49
CA VAL A 386 -1.74 12.36 -15.96
C VAL A 386 -3.13 12.42 -15.32
N SER A 387 -4.16 11.85 -15.97
CA SER A 387 -5.51 11.78 -15.40
C SER A 387 -5.55 11.00 -14.09
N SER A 388 -4.79 9.92 -13.98
CA SER A 388 -4.68 9.15 -12.74
C SER A 388 -4.09 10.00 -11.60
N ILE A 389 -3.04 10.77 -11.86
CA ILE A 389 -2.41 11.66 -10.87
C ILE A 389 -3.37 12.79 -10.46
N VAL A 390 -4.02 13.43 -11.44
CA VAL A 390 -4.97 14.52 -11.18
C VAL A 390 -6.17 14.01 -10.37
N LEU A 391 -6.75 12.88 -10.80
CA LEU A 391 -7.88 12.26 -10.11
C LEU A 391 -7.50 11.83 -8.68
N ALA A 392 -6.31 11.27 -8.48
CA ALA A 392 -5.79 10.92 -7.16
C ALA A 392 -5.70 12.14 -6.25
N TRP A 393 -5.17 13.25 -6.75
CA TRP A 393 -5.07 14.50 -6.00
C TRP A 393 -6.45 15.09 -5.67
N LEU A 394 -7.38 15.08 -6.62
CA LEU A 394 -8.77 15.52 -6.40
C LEU A 394 -9.46 14.66 -5.35
N CYS A 395 -9.40 13.33 -5.47
CA CYS A 395 -9.96 12.40 -4.49
C CYS A 395 -9.35 12.59 -3.10
N LEU A 396 -8.03 12.82 -3.02
CA LEU A 396 -7.37 13.14 -1.76
C LEU A 396 -7.97 14.39 -1.10
N LYS A 397 -8.03 15.51 -1.83
CA LYS A 397 -8.39 16.81 -1.27
C LYS A 397 -9.89 16.98 -1.02
N ILE A 398 -10.71 16.52 -1.96
CA ILE A 398 -12.16 16.74 -1.91
C ILE A 398 -12.87 15.67 -1.08
N TYR A 399 -12.33 14.45 -1.01
CA TYR A 399 -13.02 13.33 -0.40
C TYR A 399 -12.24 12.70 0.77
N ASP A 400 -11.02 12.19 0.54
CA ASP A 400 -10.32 11.35 1.51
C ASP A 400 -9.93 12.11 2.79
N GLU A 401 -9.29 13.30 2.67
CA GLU A 401 -8.92 14.13 3.82
C GLU A 401 -10.15 14.57 4.64
N PRO A 402 -11.24 15.13 4.03
CA PRO A 402 -12.42 15.53 4.78
C PRO A 402 -13.14 14.35 5.47
N VAL A 403 -13.32 13.23 4.76
CA VAL A 403 -14.00 12.05 5.32
C VAL A 403 -13.19 11.46 6.47
N ARG A 404 -11.87 11.30 6.30
CA ARG A 404 -11.01 10.79 7.39
C ARG A 404 -10.99 11.74 8.58
N LYS A 405 -11.02 13.05 8.37
CA LYS A 405 -11.11 14.04 9.45
C LYS A 405 -12.42 13.90 10.21
N SER A 406 -13.54 13.80 9.53
CA SER A 406 -14.86 13.58 10.13
C SER A 406 -14.90 12.29 10.95
N LEU A 407 -14.48 11.16 10.35
CA LEU A 407 -14.47 9.86 11.01
C LEU A 407 -13.53 9.80 12.24
N ARG A 408 -12.43 10.56 12.23
CA ARG A 408 -11.52 10.66 13.38
C ARG A 408 -12.15 11.42 14.55
N GLN A 409 -13.00 12.41 14.30
CA GLN A 409 -13.69 13.14 15.35
C GLN A 409 -14.63 12.26 16.18
N THR A 410 -15.12 11.18 15.59
CA THR A 410 -15.94 10.18 16.28
C THR A 410 -15.12 9.22 17.17
N LEU A 411 -13.78 9.32 17.16
CA LEU A 411 -12.91 8.53 18.05
C LEU A 411 -12.99 9.09 19.49
N PRO A 412 -13.03 8.21 20.53
CA PRO A 412 -12.88 8.66 21.92
C PRO A 412 -11.61 9.50 22.11
N ALA A 413 -11.64 10.45 23.03
CA ALA A 413 -10.52 11.38 23.27
C ALA A 413 -9.17 10.69 23.55
N VAL A 414 -9.18 9.52 24.20
CA VAL A 414 -8.00 8.67 24.45
C VAL A 414 -7.37 8.15 23.16
N CYS A 415 -8.13 8.09 22.06
CA CYS A 415 -7.69 7.57 20.77
C CYS A 415 -7.35 8.66 19.75
N ARG A 416 -7.53 9.95 20.06
CA ARG A 416 -7.19 11.05 19.15
C ARG A 416 -5.69 11.25 19.16
N ARG A 417 -5.01 11.19 18.01
CA ARG A 417 -3.65 11.73 17.88
C ARG A 417 -3.76 13.27 17.90
N PRO A 418 -2.87 13.99 18.57
CA PRO A 418 -2.56 15.36 18.15
C PRO A 418 -1.96 15.28 16.73
N GLU A 419 -2.40 16.16 15.88
CA GLU A 419 -1.88 16.35 14.52
C GLU A 419 -0.44 16.78 14.51
#